data_b75c0209dd5293f348e6b89384216366
#
_entry.id   b75c0209dd5293f348e6b89384216366
#
_cell.length_a   1.000
_cell.length_b   1.000
_cell.length_c   1.000
_cell.angle_alpha   90.00
_cell.angle_beta   90.00
_cell.angle_gamma   90.00
#
_symmetry.space_group_name_H-M   'P 1'
#
loop_
_entity.id
_entity.type
_entity.pdbx_description
1 polymer ?
#
loop_
_entity_poly.entity_id
_entity_poly.type
_entity_poly.pdbx_seq_one_letter_code
_entity_poly.pdbx_strand_id
1 'polypeptide(L)'
;NEDVGAVVVATGWKPYEAKKLDYLGYGLSPDILTNVELEELYSDLYQDGKNENFTVSRKSNNEQVKSIAFIQCAGSRDENHLPYCSTVCCMSSLKEAALIRKNNPDANIYIIYRDIRTLGEYENFYRKMQDDERIFMVKGVISGVSYDKTNNIIDLNVKDTLFKGDITLNVEMVVLAAGMVPNSGEVAISGEMKAEVNNGSDETQGASCEAADPDMSAQVAKSGILNLTYRQGKEMPDLVYGFPDSNFICFPYESRRTGIYSAGSVRAPMDTVFSVDDAKGATLKAIQCIEQTSKGRAVHPRSNDMTYPLFDLSRCTQCKRCTEECPFGAIDEDEKGTPEPNPERCRRCGVCMGACPVRIISFKNYSPDIVASMIKSLYIPEEEEDDNYRILVFACENDAYPAFDVLGINKMNLSSNIRVIPVRCLGSINNVWYADALSKGIDGILLLGCKYGDDYQCHFTKGSELASYRMVNLKETLTRLVLEEERIKQIQLEFSDYMKLPEIVEDFVNTIKSLGPNPYKGF
;
A
#
# COMPACT_ATOMS: atom_id res chain seq x y z
N ASN A 1 -16.83 16.11 -19.52
CA ASN A 1 -15.38 15.89 -19.38
C ASN A 1 -14.74 17.24 -19.07
N GLU A 2 -13.89 17.27 -18.08
CA GLU A 2 -13.16 18.47 -17.66
C GLU A 2 -11.66 18.16 -17.76
N ASP A 3 -10.90 19.09 -18.31
CA ASP A 3 -9.43 19.04 -18.32
C ASP A 3 -8.93 19.72 -17.05
N VAL A 4 -8.24 18.96 -16.20
CA VAL A 4 -7.78 19.42 -14.89
C VAL A 4 -6.29 19.11 -14.70
N GLY A 5 -5.57 19.99 -14.01
CA GLY A 5 -4.14 19.81 -13.73
C GLY A 5 -3.84 18.86 -12.56
N ALA A 6 -4.82 18.63 -11.68
CA ALA A 6 -4.72 17.67 -10.57
C ALA A 6 -6.12 17.28 -10.08
N VAL A 7 -6.21 16.13 -9.41
CA VAL A 7 -7.45 15.62 -8.80
C VAL A 7 -7.22 15.37 -7.31
N VAL A 8 -8.12 15.84 -6.46
CA VAL A 8 -8.13 15.50 -5.03
C VAL A 8 -9.36 14.65 -4.75
N VAL A 9 -9.16 13.41 -4.36
CA VAL A 9 -10.20 12.45 -4.01
C VAL A 9 -10.52 12.61 -2.52
N ALA A 10 -11.72 13.06 -2.21
CA ALA A 10 -12.20 13.28 -0.85
C ALA A 10 -13.58 12.65 -0.66
N THR A 11 -13.74 11.40 -1.10
CA THR A 11 -15.03 10.69 -1.17
C THR A 11 -15.46 10.09 0.16
N GLY A 12 -14.61 10.21 1.19
CA GLY A 12 -14.93 9.77 2.55
C GLY A 12 -14.96 8.24 2.69
N TRP A 13 -15.85 7.78 3.56
CA TRP A 13 -15.95 6.40 3.99
C TRP A 13 -17.39 5.92 4.07
N LYS A 14 -17.57 4.63 4.18
CA LYS A 14 -18.83 3.97 4.54
C LYS A 14 -18.60 3.02 5.73
N PRO A 15 -19.64 2.70 6.52
CA PRO A 15 -19.52 1.71 7.59
C PRO A 15 -19.23 0.32 7.00
N TYR A 16 -18.50 -0.49 7.77
CA TYR A 16 -18.30 -1.89 7.43
C TYR A 16 -19.64 -2.61 7.36
N GLU A 17 -19.78 -3.54 6.45
CA GLU A 17 -21.03 -4.23 6.18
C GLU A 17 -21.52 -5.02 7.40
N ALA A 18 -22.60 -4.57 8.02
CA ALA A 18 -23.13 -5.11 9.27
C ALA A 18 -23.51 -6.60 9.17
N LYS A 19 -23.94 -7.07 8.00
CA LYS A 19 -24.27 -8.49 7.76
C LYS A 19 -23.09 -9.44 7.96
N LYS A 20 -21.86 -8.95 7.84
CA LYS A 20 -20.63 -9.71 8.14
C LYS A 20 -20.33 -9.80 9.64
N LEU A 21 -21.14 -9.18 10.48
CA LEU A 21 -21.03 -9.18 11.94
C LEU A 21 -22.07 -10.11 12.62
N ASP A 22 -22.50 -11.15 11.93
CA ASP A 22 -23.43 -12.16 12.42
C ASP A 22 -22.90 -12.87 13.68
N TYR A 23 -21.59 -13.07 13.78
CA TYR A 23 -20.92 -13.62 14.97
C TYR A 23 -21.05 -12.73 16.22
N LEU A 24 -21.36 -11.43 16.04
CA LEU A 24 -21.71 -10.48 17.10
C LEU A 24 -23.23 -10.32 17.25
N GLY A 25 -24.01 -11.19 16.64
CA GLY A 25 -25.45 -11.24 16.76
C GLY A 25 -26.23 -10.30 15.84
N TYR A 26 -25.57 -9.60 14.88
CA TYR A 26 -26.31 -8.75 13.96
C TYR A 26 -27.36 -9.57 13.17
N GLY A 27 -28.60 -9.09 13.21
CA GLY A 27 -29.73 -9.78 12.58
C GLY A 27 -30.48 -10.78 13.49
N LEU A 28 -29.99 -11.10 14.69
CA LEU A 28 -30.72 -11.94 15.65
C LEU A 28 -31.92 -11.21 16.27
N SER A 29 -31.77 -9.91 16.50
CA SER A 29 -32.80 -9.03 17.05
C SER A 29 -32.78 -7.68 16.34
N PRO A 30 -33.94 -7.00 16.15
CA PRO A 30 -33.96 -5.62 15.64
C PRO A 30 -33.32 -4.61 16.59
N ASP A 31 -33.07 -4.98 17.86
CA ASP A 31 -32.39 -4.16 18.87
C ASP A 31 -30.86 -4.34 18.87
N ILE A 32 -30.31 -5.10 17.92
CA ILE A 32 -28.86 -5.15 17.63
C ILE A 32 -28.59 -4.27 16.42
N LEU A 33 -27.97 -3.12 16.64
CA LEU A 33 -27.77 -2.04 15.70
C LEU A 33 -26.28 -1.78 15.49
N THR A 34 -25.93 -1.14 14.40
CA THR A 34 -24.64 -0.45 14.28
C THR A 34 -24.71 0.95 14.90
N ASN A 35 -23.56 1.54 15.22
CA ASN A 35 -23.49 2.93 15.67
C ASN A 35 -24.06 3.92 14.62
N VAL A 36 -23.92 3.62 13.32
CA VAL A 36 -24.53 4.45 12.25
C VAL A 36 -26.04 4.35 12.28
N GLU A 37 -26.61 3.17 12.41
CA GLU A 37 -28.07 2.98 12.53
C GLU A 37 -28.64 3.61 13.81
N LEU A 38 -27.85 3.69 14.88
CA LEU A 38 -28.22 4.42 16.10
C LEU A 38 -28.20 5.93 15.86
N GLU A 39 -27.20 6.46 15.16
CA GLU A 39 -27.13 7.88 14.78
C GLU A 39 -28.30 8.29 13.85
N GLU A 40 -28.70 7.41 12.95
CA GLU A 40 -29.88 7.62 12.09
C GLU A 40 -31.16 7.74 12.93
N LEU A 41 -31.35 6.87 13.93
CA LEU A 41 -32.46 7.00 14.86
C LEU A 41 -32.46 8.34 15.60
N TYR A 42 -31.28 8.84 16.00
CA TYR A 42 -31.16 10.17 16.61
C TYR A 42 -31.50 11.27 15.61
N SER A 43 -31.03 11.17 14.38
CA SER A 43 -31.27 12.17 13.33
C SER A 43 -32.76 12.34 13.06
N ASP A 44 -33.50 11.25 12.98
CA ASP A 44 -34.95 11.28 12.76
C ASP A 44 -35.70 11.97 13.91
N LEU A 45 -35.22 11.78 15.15
CA LEU A 45 -35.77 12.44 16.32
C LEU A 45 -35.41 13.93 16.42
N TYR A 46 -34.29 14.36 15.77
CA TYR A 46 -33.84 15.74 15.73
C TYR A 46 -34.43 16.58 14.57
N GLN A 47 -34.96 15.98 13.51
CA GLN A 47 -35.43 16.68 12.33
C GLN A 47 -36.58 17.68 12.60
N ASP A 48 -37.35 17.49 13.65
CA ASP A 48 -38.43 18.39 14.02
C ASP A 48 -37.98 19.66 14.76
N GLY A 49 -36.70 19.81 15.10
CA GLY A 49 -36.11 21.01 15.72
C GLY A 49 -36.76 21.44 17.06
N LYS A 50 -37.62 20.61 17.62
CA LYS A 50 -38.45 20.93 18.78
C LYS A 50 -38.17 20.08 20.02
N ASN A 51 -37.42 19.00 19.90
CA ASN A 51 -37.20 18.10 21.05
C ASN A 51 -35.73 18.08 21.48
N GLU A 52 -35.37 18.87 22.46
CA GLU A 52 -34.13 18.74 23.22
C GLU A 52 -34.10 17.46 24.09
N ASN A 53 -35.24 16.80 24.27
CA ASN A 53 -35.44 15.61 25.10
C ASN A 53 -36.01 14.47 24.24
N PHE A 54 -35.17 13.70 23.58
CA PHE A 54 -35.57 12.45 22.94
C PHE A 54 -35.16 11.25 23.78
N THR A 55 -35.98 10.20 23.76
CA THR A 55 -35.72 8.98 24.46
C THR A 55 -35.40 7.88 23.47
N VAL A 56 -34.31 7.16 23.68
CA VAL A 56 -33.97 5.99 22.85
C VAL A 56 -34.93 4.86 23.20
N SER A 57 -35.65 4.40 22.18
CA SER A 57 -36.59 3.29 22.30
C SER A 57 -36.12 2.08 21.52
N ARG A 58 -36.49 0.91 21.97
CA ARG A 58 -36.24 -0.37 21.32
C ARG A 58 -37.00 -0.45 19.99
N LYS A 59 -36.33 -0.92 18.94
CA LYS A 59 -37.00 -1.16 17.65
C LYS A 59 -38.02 -2.30 17.70
N SER A 60 -37.86 -3.24 18.62
CA SER A 60 -38.72 -4.40 18.76
C SER A 60 -40.11 -4.11 19.32
N ASN A 61 -40.23 -3.15 20.26
CA ASN A 61 -41.47 -2.93 21.01
C ASN A 61 -41.77 -1.45 21.34
N ASN A 62 -40.93 -0.52 20.90
CA ASN A 62 -41.01 0.91 21.18
C ASN A 62 -40.92 1.31 22.66
N GLU A 63 -40.49 0.42 23.56
CA GLU A 63 -40.24 0.74 24.95
C GLU A 63 -38.92 1.47 25.12
N GLN A 64 -38.85 2.34 26.13
CA GLN A 64 -37.64 3.04 26.52
C GLN A 64 -36.55 2.04 26.95
N VAL A 65 -35.36 2.19 26.38
CA VAL A 65 -34.22 1.31 26.68
C VAL A 65 -33.66 1.61 28.07
N LYS A 66 -33.49 0.56 28.90
CA LYS A 66 -32.93 0.63 30.27
C LYS A 66 -31.49 0.14 30.35
N SER A 67 -31.07 -0.69 29.38
CA SER A 67 -29.71 -1.25 29.37
C SER A 67 -29.21 -1.39 27.93
N ILE A 68 -28.01 -0.85 27.66
CA ILE A 68 -27.40 -0.81 26.35
C ILE A 68 -25.94 -1.26 26.46
N ALA A 69 -25.50 -2.12 25.53
CA ALA A 69 -24.09 -2.48 25.39
C ALA A 69 -23.50 -2.00 24.08
N PHE A 70 -22.37 -1.31 24.14
CA PHE A 70 -21.56 -0.93 22.98
C PHE A 70 -20.42 -1.94 22.82
N ILE A 71 -20.35 -2.62 21.69
CA ILE A 71 -19.27 -3.54 21.34
C ILE A 71 -18.26 -2.80 20.47
N GLN A 72 -17.09 -2.49 21.06
CA GLN A 72 -16.01 -1.81 20.34
C GLN A 72 -15.28 -2.75 19.39
N CYS A 73 -14.71 -2.17 18.34
CA CYS A 73 -13.98 -2.89 17.30
C CYS A 73 -14.81 -3.98 16.59
N ALA A 74 -16.12 -3.76 16.43
CA ALA A 74 -16.98 -4.66 15.68
C ALA A 74 -16.54 -4.72 14.21
N GLY A 75 -15.89 -5.83 13.82
CA GLY A 75 -15.29 -5.99 12.50
C GLY A 75 -13.98 -5.23 12.27
N SER A 76 -13.43 -4.52 13.28
CA SER A 76 -12.13 -3.83 13.20
C SER A 76 -11.09 -4.49 14.10
N ARG A 77 -9.79 -4.38 13.76
CA ARG A 77 -8.68 -5.04 14.45
C ARG A 77 -8.87 -6.56 14.52
N ASP A 78 -9.37 -7.11 13.45
CA ASP A 78 -9.69 -8.53 13.29
C ASP A 78 -9.14 -8.99 11.93
N GLU A 79 -8.27 -9.99 11.93
CA GLU A 79 -7.62 -10.51 10.72
C GLU A 79 -8.61 -11.14 9.73
N ASN A 80 -9.77 -11.59 10.21
CA ASN A 80 -10.82 -12.15 9.36
C ASN A 80 -11.76 -11.09 8.75
N HIS A 81 -11.64 -9.83 9.20
CA HIS A 81 -12.47 -8.71 8.79
C HIS A 81 -11.58 -7.52 8.38
N LEU A 82 -11.54 -6.46 9.21
CA LEU A 82 -10.67 -5.30 9.01
C LEU A 82 -9.50 -5.36 10.00
N PRO A 83 -8.27 -5.66 9.58
CA PRO A 83 -7.14 -5.81 10.50
C PRO A 83 -6.65 -4.48 11.09
N TYR A 84 -7.10 -3.36 10.56
CA TYR A 84 -6.77 -2.03 11.04
C TYR A 84 -7.79 -1.47 12.04
N CYS A 85 -7.38 -0.40 12.75
CA CYS A 85 -8.25 0.38 13.63
C CYS A 85 -8.96 1.47 12.82
N SER A 86 -10.27 1.57 12.98
CA SER A 86 -11.07 2.62 12.32
C SER A 86 -11.03 3.97 13.02
N THR A 87 -10.24 4.13 14.08
CA THR A 87 -9.90 5.38 14.80
C THR A 87 -11.08 6.08 15.49
N VAL A 88 -12.25 6.18 14.86
CA VAL A 88 -13.39 6.98 15.34
C VAL A 88 -14.34 6.23 16.28
N CYS A 89 -14.37 4.89 16.24
CA CYS A 89 -15.40 4.08 16.93
C CYS A 89 -15.49 4.36 18.43
N CYS A 90 -14.35 4.48 19.13
CA CYS A 90 -14.33 4.72 20.58
C CYS A 90 -15.00 6.06 20.94
N MET A 91 -14.66 7.11 20.20
CA MET A 91 -15.24 8.43 20.46
C MET A 91 -16.72 8.51 20.06
N SER A 92 -17.12 7.87 18.96
CA SER A 92 -18.53 7.79 18.57
C SER A 92 -19.36 7.11 19.66
N SER A 93 -18.92 5.95 20.14
CA SER A 93 -19.64 5.24 21.22
C SER A 93 -19.69 6.02 22.53
N LEU A 94 -18.60 6.71 22.92
CA LEU A 94 -18.60 7.57 24.10
C LEU A 94 -19.57 8.77 23.94
N LYS A 95 -19.62 9.39 22.73
CA LYS A 95 -20.58 10.45 22.42
C LYS A 95 -22.01 9.94 22.50
N GLU A 96 -22.30 8.81 21.90
CA GLU A 96 -23.61 8.17 21.91
C GLU A 96 -24.03 7.81 23.34
N ALA A 97 -23.12 7.23 24.14
CA ALA A 97 -23.33 6.95 25.55
C ALA A 97 -23.70 8.24 26.35
N ALA A 98 -22.96 9.33 26.13
CA ALA A 98 -23.24 10.61 26.76
C ALA A 98 -24.61 11.17 26.39
N LEU A 99 -25.00 11.05 25.11
CA LEU A 99 -26.32 11.49 24.63
C LEU A 99 -27.45 10.66 25.25
N ILE A 100 -27.28 9.35 25.32
CA ILE A 100 -28.25 8.44 25.99
C ILE A 100 -28.40 8.84 27.44
N ARG A 101 -27.30 8.97 28.19
CA ARG A 101 -27.31 9.36 29.59
C ARG A 101 -27.98 10.71 29.84
N LYS A 102 -27.74 11.70 28.95
CA LYS A 102 -28.38 13.02 29.03
C LYS A 102 -29.90 12.91 28.94
N ASN A 103 -30.42 12.05 28.07
CA ASN A 103 -31.85 11.95 27.76
C ASN A 103 -32.55 10.80 28.51
N ASN A 104 -31.81 9.82 29.01
CA ASN A 104 -32.28 8.72 29.83
C ASN A 104 -31.34 8.50 31.01
N PRO A 105 -31.51 9.26 32.12
CA PRO A 105 -30.64 9.19 33.28
C PRO A 105 -30.63 7.82 34.00
N ASP A 106 -31.63 7.00 33.77
CA ASP A 106 -31.76 5.69 34.44
C ASP A 106 -31.14 4.53 33.60
N ALA A 107 -30.73 4.78 32.37
CA ALA A 107 -30.14 3.76 31.53
C ALA A 107 -28.75 3.32 32.04
N ASN A 108 -28.52 2.02 32.10
CA ASN A 108 -27.20 1.44 32.31
C ASN A 108 -26.53 1.21 30.96
N ILE A 109 -25.28 1.69 30.81
CA ILE A 109 -24.51 1.59 29.57
C ILE A 109 -23.27 0.77 29.83
N TYR A 110 -23.05 -0.25 29.03
CA TYR A 110 -21.86 -1.10 29.07
C TYR A 110 -21.02 -0.83 27.83
N ILE A 111 -19.75 -0.43 27.99
CA ILE A 111 -18.80 -0.27 26.90
C ILE A 111 -17.79 -1.40 26.94
N ILE A 112 -17.93 -2.35 26.02
CA ILE A 112 -17.10 -3.54 25.94
C ILE A 112 -15.95 -3.24 24.97
N TYR A 113 -14.70 -3.28 25.43
CA TYR A 113 -13.56 -2.82 24.68
C TYR A 113 -12.31 -3.68 24.90
N ARG A 114 -11.42 -3.70 23.90
CA ARG A 114 -10.05 -4.22 24.03
C ARG A 114 -9.11 -3.13 24.57
N ASP A 115 -9.11 -1.97 23.90
CA ASP A 115 -8.44 -0.73 24.29
C ASP A 115 -9.30 0.45 23.87
N ILE A 116 -9.34 1.51 24.67
CA ILE A 116 -9.99 2.76 24.31
C ILE A 116 -8.94 3.69 23.69
N ARG A 117 -9.28 4.27 22.55
CA ARG A 117 -8.45 5.25 21.84
C ARG A 117 -9.17 6.58 21.80
N THR A 118 -8.70 7.51 22.61
CA THR A 118 -9.15 8.90 22.70
C THR A 118 -7.93 9.79 22.53
N LEU A 119 -7.81 10.45 21.38
CA LEU A 119 -6.61 11.20 21.02
C LEU A 119 -6.69 12.64 21.53
N GLY A 120 -5.59 13.16 22.06
CA GLY A 120 -5.46 14.56 22.47
C GLY A 120 -6.45 14.94 23.57
N GLU A 121 -7.19 16.02 23.37
CA GLU A 121 -8.15 16.57 24.34
C GLU A 121 -9.37 15.66 24.62
N TYR A 122 -9.64 14.69 23.76
CA TYR A 122 -10.71 13.71 23.97
C TYR A 122 -10.47 12.80 25.18
N GLU A 123 -9.27 12.72 25.70
CA GLU A 123 -8.96 12.05 26.96
C GLU A 123 -9.75 12.64 28.13
N ASN A 124 -9.96 13.94 28.15
CA ASN A 124 -10.79 14.60 29.20
C ASN A 124 -12.26 14.18 29.11
N PHE A 125 -12.76 14.01 27.87
CA PHE A 125 -14.11 13.52 27.67
C PHE A 125 -14.26 12.06 28.10
N TYR A 126 -13.28 11.22 27.79
CA TYR A 126 -13.23 9.84 28.24
C TYR A 126 -13.25 9.72 29.78
N ARG A 127 -12.42 10.51 30.48
CA ARG A 127 -12.43 10.55 31.96
C ARG A 127 -13.80 10.91 32.52
N LYS A 128 -14.45 11.93 31.92
CA LYS A 128 -15.80 12.30 32.31
C LYS A 128 -16.81 11.17 32.13
N MET A 129 -16.65 10.34 31.10
CA MET A 129 -17.52 9.16 30.91
C MET A 129 -17.24 8.05 31.91
N GLN A 130 -15.98 7.89 32.33
CA GLN A 130 -15.62 6.93 33.41
C GLN A 130 -16.16 7.33 34.77
N ASP A 131 -16.35 8.62 35.02
CA ASP A 131 -16.89 9.13 36.31
C ASP A 131 -18.42 9.01 36.39
N ASP A 132 -19.13 8.65 35.33
CA ASP A 132 -20.59 8.43 35.35
C ASP A 132 -20.90 7.07 35.95
N GLU A 133 -21.66 7.04 37.05
CA GLU A 133 -21.99 5.86 37.86
C GLU A 133 -22.77 4.77 37.10
N ARG A 134 -23.33 5.09 35.92
CA ARG A 134 -24.11 4.16 35.08
C ARG A 134 -23.47 3.83 33.76
N ILE A 135 -22.21 4.26 33.56
CA ILE A 135 -21.38 3.85 32.40
C ILE A 135 -20.34 2.86 32.91
N PHE A 136 -20.50 1.61 32.50
CA PHE A 136 -19.64 0.50 32.92
C PHE A 136 -18.62 0.19 31.81
N MET A 137 -17.34 0.37 32.12
CA MET A 137 -16.24 0.09 31.22
C MET A 137 -15.79 -1.36 31.40
N VAL A 138 -16.11 -2.25 30.44
CA VAL A 138 -15.80 -3.69 30.50
C VAL A 138 -14.68 -4.02 29.54
N LYS A 139 -13.49 -4.28 30.08
CA LYS A 139 -12.33 -4.65 29.24
C LYS A 139 -12.36 -6.14 28.92
N GLY A 140 -12.77 -6.47 27.70
CA GLY A 140 -12.95 -7.87 27.31
C GLY A 140 -13.23 -8.06 25.83
N VAL A 141 -13.49 -9.30 25.47
CA VAL A 141 -13.83 -9.72 24.10
C VAL A 141 -15.12 -10.52 24.15
N ILE A 142 -16.02 -10.29 23.21
CA ILE A 142 -17.26 -11.08 23.08
C ILE A 142 -16.89 -12.51 22.68
N SER A 143 -17.39 -13.47 23.44
CA SER A 143 -17.25 -14.91 23.16
C SER A 143 -18.55 -15.55 22.65
N GLY A 144 -19.69 -14.87 22.80
CA GLY A 144 -20.96 -15.34 22.28
C GLY A 144 -22.08 -14.32 22.50
N VAL A 145 -23.04 -14.35 21.58
CA VAL A 145 -24.27 -13.54 21.63
C VAL A 145 -25.47 -14.44 21.46
N SER A 146 -26.48 -14.32 22.30
CA SER A 146 -27.75 -15.02 22.16
C SER A 146 -28.93 -14.08 22.44
N TYR A 147 -30.07 -14.41 21.89
CA TYR A 147 -31.28 -13.61 22.01
C TYR A 147 -32.43 -14.44 22.58
N ASP A 148 -32.89 -14.07 23.78
CA ASP A 148 -34.09 -14.61 24.37
C ASP A 148 -35.33 -13.89 23.83
N LYS A 149 -36.01 -14.55 22.92
CA LYS A 149 -37.24 -14.02 22.29
C LYS A 149 -38.41 -13.89 23.28
N THR A 150 -38.40 -14.66 24.35
CA THR A 150 -39.52 -14.66 25.31
C THR A 150 -39.49 -13.41 26.20
N ASN A 151 -38.31 -13.07 26.68
CA ASN A 151 -38.08 -11.92 27.54
C ASN A 151 -37.62 -10.69 26.75
N ASN A 152 -37.34 -10.86 25.47
CA ASN A 152 -36.80 -9.82 24.57
C ASN A 152 -35.50 -9.22 25.12
N ILE A 153 -34.58 -10.09 25.57
CA ILE A 153 -33.28 -9.74 26.16
C ILE A 153 -32.16 -10.33 25.30
N ILE A 154 -31.08 -9.60 25.19
CA ILE A 154 -29.86 -10.03 24.51
C ILE A 154 -28.82 -10.38 25.55
N ASP A 155 -28.32 -11.61 25.50
CA ASP A 155 -27.29 -12.11 26.40
C ASP A 155 -25.92 -12.01 25.69
N LEU A 156 -25.01 -11.29 26.31
CA LEU A 156 -23.64 -11.12 25.84
C LEU A 156 -22.69 -11.87 26.76
N ASN A 157 -21.99 -12.86 26.24
CA ASN A 157 -20.91 -13.54 26.95
C ASN A 157 -19.59 -12.81 26.66
N VAL A 158 -19.01 -12.23 27.69
CA VAL A 158 -17.78 -11.44 27.62
C VAL A 158 -16.68 -12.16 28.38
N LYS A 159 -15.58 -12.42 27.72
CA LYS A 159 -14.35 -12.88 28.37
C LYS A 159 -13.62 -11.66 28.90
N ASP A 160 -13.77 -11.39 30.20
CA ASP A 160 -13.11 -10.26 30.85
C ASP A 160 -11.61 -10.51 30.97
N THR A 161 -10.82 -9.56 30.52
CA THR A 161 -9.36 -9.67 30.51
C THR A 161 -8.70 -9.08 31.76
N LEU A 162 -9.43 -8.31 32.56
CA LEU A 162 -8.95 -7.78 33.84
C LEU A 162 -9.12 -8.82 34.97
N PHE A 163 -10.33 -9.38 35.12
CA PHE A 163 -10.65 -10.35 36.15
C PHE A 163 -10.35 -11.79 35.72
N LYS A 164 -10.03 -12.02 34.46
CA LYS A 164 -9.75 -13.36 33.88
C LYS A 164 -10.91 -14.35 34.06
N GLY A 165 -12.14 -13.87 33.89
CA GLY A 165 -13.37 -14.67 34.03
C GLY A 165 -14.37 -14.39 32.91
N ASP A 166 -15.36 -15.26 32.78
CA ASP A 166 -16.48 -15.06 31.87
C ASP A 166 -17.60 -14.31 32.58
N ILE A 167 -18.12 -13.26 31.95
CA ILE A 167 -19.23 -12.44 32.45
C ILE A 167 -20.36 -12.54 31.43
N THR A 168 -21.59 -12.75 31.93
CA THR A 168 -22.79 -12.64 31.09
C THR A 168 -23.50 -11.33 31.41
N LEU A 169 -23.68 -10.49 30.39
CA LEU A 169 -24.43 -9.25 30.46
C LEU A 169 -25.77 -9.43 29.75
N ASN A 170 -26.86 -9.13 30.49
CA ASN A 170 -28.21 -9.16 29.95
C ASN A 170 -28.63 -7.73 29.62
N VAL A 171 -28.80 -7.42 28.33
CA VAL A 171 -29.07 -6.06 27.85
C VAL A 171 -30.28 -6.04 26.90
N GLU A 172 -30.92 -4.89 26.82
CA GLU A 172 -32.08 -4.67 25.96
C GLU A 172 -31.71 -4.22 24.55
N MET A 173 -30.54 -3.61 24.40
CA MET A 173 -30.03 -3.13 23.10
C MET A 173 -28.52 -3.35 23.01
N VAL A 174 -28.06 -3.67 21.82
CA VAL A 174 -26.63 -3.78 21.51
C VAL A 174 -26.28 -2.86 20.34
N VAL A 175 -25.19 -2.13 20.48
CA VAL A 175 -24.65 -1.24 19.46
C VAL A 175 -23.27 -1.75 19.03
N LEU A 176 -23.17 -2.14 17.78
CA LEU A 176 -21.92 -2.57 17.16
C LEU A 176 -21.15 -1.37 16.63
N ALA A 177 -20.02 -1.05 17.22
CA ALA A 177 -19.13 -0.01 16.73
C ALA A 177 -18.41 -0.50 15.47
N ALA A 178 -19.15 -0.49 14.35
CA ALA A 178 -18.72 -1.00 13.07
C ALA A 178 -17.55 -0.20 12.50
N GLY A 179 -16.65 -0.89 11.80
CA GLY A 179 -15.46 -0.31 11.23
C GLY A 179 -15.74 0.66 10.09
N MET A 180 -14.71 1.43 9.73
CA MET A 180 -14.72 2.39 8.63
C MET A 180 -14.04 1.77 7.42
N VAL A 181 -14.66 1.78 6.24
CA VAL A 181 -14.06 1.38 4.97
C VAL A 181 -14.08 2.54 3.99
N PRO A 182 -13.02 2.72 3.18
CA PRO A 182 -12.93 3.84 2.25
C PRO A 182 -13.93 3.70 1.09
N ASN A 183 -14.35 4.83 0.53
CA ASN A 183 -15.19 4.87 -0.68
C ASN A 183 -14.38 4.86 -2.00
N SER A 184 -13.10 4.48 -1.96
CA SER A 184 -12.24 4.42 -3.14
C SER A 184 -12.19 3.05 -3.80
N GLY A 185 -12.39 1.98 -3.04
CA GLY A 185 -12.29 0.62 -3.54
C GLY A 185 -13.08 -0.39 -2.71
N GLU A 186 -13.04 -1.64 -3.12
CA GLU A 186 -13.61 -2.75 -2.36
C GLU A 186 -12.58 -3.30 -1.39
N VAL A 187 -13.04 -3.74 -0.21
CA VAL A 187 -12.19 -4.37 0.80
C VAL A 187 -12.09 -5.85 0.48
N ALA A 188 -10.89 -6.34 0.16
CA ALA A 188 -10.63 -7.76 0.08
C ALA A 188 -10.52 -8.37 1.49
N ILE A 189 -11.28 -9.43 1.76
CA ILE A 189 -11.25 -10.14 3.04
C ILE A 189 -10.24 -11.27 2.93
N SER A 190 -9.42 -11.45 3.97
CA SER A 190 -8.32 -12.43 3.99
C SER A 190 -8.73 -13.88 3.67
N GLY A 191 -10.01 -14.25 3.87
CA GLY A 191 -10.55 -15.55 3.50
C GLY A 191 -10.67 -15.77 1.99
N GLU A 192 -10.99 -14.72 1.24
CA GLU A 192 -11.09 -14.75 -0.23
C GLU A 192 -9.71 -14.78 -0.89
N MET A 193 -8.72 -14.06 -0.30
CA MET A 193 -7.33 -14.11 -0.76
C MET A 193 -6.68 -15.49 -0.59
N LYS A 194 -6.99 -16.22 0.49
CA LYS A 194 -6.47 -17.59 0.69
C LYS A 194 -7.01 -18.58 -0.34
N ALA A 195 -8.19 -18.36 -0.88
CA ALA A 195 -8.77 -19.20 -1.93
C ALA A 195 -8.08 -18.97 -3.29
N GLU A 196 -7.67 -17.74 -3.60
CA GLU A 196 -6.95 -17.44 -4.86
C GLU A 196 -5.49 -17.90 -4.81
N VAL A 197 -4.81 -17.80 -3.65
CA VAL A 197 -3.43 -18.25 -3.47
C VAL A 197 -3.30 -19.79 -3.46
N ASN A 198 -4.31 -20.52 -2.97
CA ASN A 198 -4.28 -21.97 -2.95
C ASN A 198 -4.60 -22.62 -4.32
N ASN A 199 -5.11 -21.86 -5.30
CA ASN A 199 -5.30 -22.33 -6.66
C ASN A 199 -4.07 -22.12 -7.58
N GLY A 200 -2.97 -21.57 -7.04
CA GLY A 200 -1.73 -21.25 -7.76
C GLY A 200 -0.52 -22.13 -7.45
N SER A 201 -0.67 -23.24 -6.69
CA SER A 201 0.43 -24.19 -6.44
C SER A 201 0.16 -25.51 -7.13
N ASP A 202 0.77 -25.71 -8.20
CA ASP A 202 1.37 -26.83 -8.91
C ASP A 202 0.98 -26.83 -10.39
N GLU A 203 1.91 -26.38 -11.22
CA GLU A 203 2.39 -27.13 -12.38
C GLU A 203 3.32 -26.26 -13.22
N THR A 204 4.57 -26.64 -13.24
CA THR A 204 5.58 -26.22 -14.23
C THR A 204 5.12 -26.61 -15.64
N GLN A 205 4.60 -25.67 -16.40
CA GLN A 205 4.62 -25.75 -17.87
C GLN A 205 4.80 -24.34 -18.45
N GLY A 206 5.75 -24.24 -19.37
CA GLY A 206 6.13 -23.00 -20.03
C GLY A 206 4.94 -22.30 -20.70
N ALA A 207 4.63 -21.12 -20.25
CA ALA A 207 3.65 -20.25 -20.86
C ALA A 207 4.31 -19.43 -21.96
N SER A 208 3.99 -19.75 -23.20
CA SER A 208 4.10 -18.87 -24.34
C SER A 208 3.30 -17.59 -24.09
N CYS A 209 3.86 -16.43 -24.50
CA CYS A 209 3.15 -15.15 -24.49
C CYS A 209 1.96 -15.20 -25.45
N GLU A 210 0.84 -15.70 -25.02
CA GLU A 210 -0.44 -15.48 -25.68
C GLU A 210 -1.06 -14.18 -25.15
N ALA A 211 -1.60 -13.42 -26.08
CA ALA A 211 -2.26 -12.15 -25.84
C ALA A 211 -3.38 -12.33 -24.80
N ALA A 212 -3.42 -11.44 -23.80
CA ALA A 212 -4.44 -11.44 -22.78
C ALA A 212 -5.85 -11.48 -23.42
N ASP A 213 -6.64 -12.43 -22.98
CA ASP A 213 -8.01 -12.67 -23.41
C ASP A 213 -8.86 -11.40 -23.16
N PRO A 214 -9.53 -10.84 -24.17
CA PRO A 214 -10.33 -9.62 -23.99
C PRO A 214 -11.51 -9.79 -23.03
N ASP A 215 -11.84 -10.99 -22.62
CA ASP A 215 -12.96 -11.28 -21.70
C ASP A 215 -12.58 -11.12 -20.20
N MET A 216 -11.27 -11.14 -19.86
CA MET A 216 -10.82 -10.80 -18.50
C MET A 216 -10.94 -9.30 -18.17
N SER A 217 -11.00 -8.43 -19.18
CA SER A 217 -11.19 -6.98 -18.99
C SER A 217 -12.62 -6.60 -18.55
N ALA A 218 -13.60 -7.45 -18.78
CA ALA A 218 -15.01 -7.19 -18.48
C ALA A 218 -15.39 -7.48 -17.01
N GLN A 219 -14.62 -8.27 -16.28
CA GLN A 219 -14.91 -8.61 -14.87
C GLN A 219 -14.23 -7.67 -13.84
N VAL A 220 -13.25 -6.86 -14.25
CA VAL A 220 -12.52 -5.93 -13.38
C VAL A 220 -13.18 -4.54 -13.30
N ALA A 221 -14.24 -4.28 -14.06
CA ALA A 221 -14.81 -2.95 -14.29
C ALA A 221 -15.87 -2.52 -13.27
N LYS A 222 -15.70 -2.74 -11.96
CA LYS A 222 -16.78 -2.35 -11.02
C LYS A 222 -16.40 -1.44 -9.85
N SER A 223 -15.18 -0.94 -9.71
CA SER A 223 -14.83 -0.26 -8.47
C SER A 223 -14.17 1.11 -8.57
N GLY A 224 -14.00 1.69 -9.72
CA GLY A 224 -13.34 2.98 -9.81
C GLY A 224 -14.30 4.16 -9.65
N ILE A 225 -14.28 4.89 -8.52
CA ILE A 225 -15.05 6.13 -8.33
C ILE A 225 -14.73 7.15 -9.43
N LEU A 226 -13.48 7.19 -9.88
CA LEU A 226 -13.02 8.14 -10.87
C LEU A 226 -13.11 7.61 -12.30
N ASN A 227 -13.33 6.32 -12.49
CA ASN A 227 -13.41 5.67 -13.80
C ASN A 227 -12.25 6.07 -14.74
N LEU A 228 -11.03 6.06 -14.20
CA LEU A 228 -9.81 6.47 -14.89
C LEU A 228 -9.22 5.28 -15.64
N THR A 229 -9.16 5.32 -16.95
CA THR A 229 -8.55 4.29 -17.78
C THR A 229 -7.07 4.56 -18.01
N TYR A 230 -6.22 3.60 -17.62
CA TYR A 230 -4.80 3.57 -17.93
C TYR A 230 -4.48 2.28 -18.71
N ARG A 231 -3.48 2.32 -19.59
CA ARG A 231 -3.08 1.15 -20.38
C ARG A 231 -2.68 -0.06 -19.53
N GLN A 232 -2.23 0.19 -18.31
CA GLN A 232 -1.70 -0.84 -17.43
C GLN A 232 -2.45 -0.85 -16.11
N GLY A 233 -3.43 -1.70 -16.02
CA GLY A 233 -4.07 -2.09 -14.78
C GLY A 233 -5.17 -1.17 -14.31
N LYS A 234 -5.49 -1.28 -13.03
CA LYS A 234 -6.62 -0.64 -12.37
C LYS A 234 -6.64 0.87 -12.56
N GLU A 235 -7.82 1.41 -12.72
CA GLU A 235 -8.09 2.83 -12.89
C GLU A 235 -7.56 3.67 -11.72
N MET A 236 -7.81 3.25 -10.50
CA MET A 236 -7.23 3.80 -9.28
C MET A 236 -6.62 2.66 -8.47
N PRO A 237 -5.29 2.58 -8.37
CA PRO A 237 -4.66 1.51 -7.61
C PRO A 237 -4.97 1.65 -6.12
N ASP A 238 -5.48 0.58 -5.54
CA ASP A 238 -5.84 0.48 -4.15
C ASP A 238 -4.95 -0.52 -3.43
N LEU A 239 -4.80 -0.35 -2.12
CA LEU A 239 -4.29 -1.37 -1.22
C LEU A 239 -5.36 -2.44 -0.97
N VAL A 240 -4.95 -3.56 -0.37
CA VAL A 240 -5.81 -4.72 -0.06
C VAL A 240 -7.12 -4.31 0.64
N TYR A 241 -7.09 -3.22 1.44
CA TYR A 241 -8.26 -2.75 2.18
C TYR A 241 -9.04 -1.63 1.47
N GLY A 242 -8.78 -1.42 0.18
CA GLY A 242 -9.49 -0.43 -0.63
C GLY A 242 -9.06 1.02 -0.43
N PHE A 243 -8.04 1.31 0.39
CA PHE A 243 -7.49 2.65 0.50
C PHE A 243 -6.67 2.99 -0.74
N PRO A 244 -6.72 4.26 -1.25
CA PRO A 244 -5.87 4.69 -2.33
C PRO A 244 -4.41 4.48 -1.95
N ASP A 245 -3.69 3.80 -2.82
CA ASP A 245 -2.29 3.51 -2.58
C ASP A 245 -1.45 4.78 -2.59
N SER A 246 -0.81 5.05 -1.47
CA SER A 246 0.09 6.18 -1.34
C SER A 246 1.28 5.80 -0.46
N ASN A 247 2.48 6.11 -0.94
CA ASN A 247 3.66 6.03 -0.09
C ASN A 247 3.70 7.28 0.80
N PHE A 248 3.25 7.18 2.04
CA PHE A 248 3.07 8.33 2.93
C PHE A 248 4.38 8.99 3.36
N ILE A 249 5.52 8.33 3.17
CA ILE A 249 6.84 8.89 3.46
C ILE A 249 7.36 9.70 2.27
N CYS A 250 7.38 9.10 1.08
CA CYS A 250 8.04 9.67 -0.09
C CYS A 250 7.11 10.51 -0.96
N PHE A 251 5.84 10.12 -1.03
CA PHE A 251 4.81 10.79 -1.82
C PHE A 251 3.53 10.97 -1.00
N PRO A 252 3.58 11.74 0.10
CA PRO A 252 2.42 11.91 0.97
C PRO A 252 1.23 12.47 0.17
N TYR A 253 0.05 11.96 0.47
CA TYR A 253 -1.24 12.27 -0.15
C TYR A 253 -1.41 11.77 -1.59
N GLU A 254 -0.34 11.48 -2.32
CA GLU A 254 -0.40 11.08 -3.72
C GLU A 254 -0.68 9.59 -3.86
N SER A 255 -1.62 9.24 -4.73
CA SER A 255 -1.85 7.85 -5.14
C SER A 255 -0.69 7.32 -5.98
N ARG A 256 -0.75 6.08 -6.44
CA ARG A 256 0.23 5.56 -7.43
C ARG A 256 0.21 6.33 -8.75
N ARG A 257 -0.81 7.15 -8.99
CA ARG A 257 -0.92 8.01 -10.17
C ARG A 257 -0.54 9.44 -9.79
N THR A 258 0.49 9.97 -10.43
CA THR A 258 0.91 11.38 -10.24
C THR A 258 -0.22 12.32 -10.64
N GLY A 259 -0.44 13.36 -9.84
CA GLY A 259 -1.53 14.31 -10.04
C GLY A 259 -2.88 13.88 -9.46
N ILE A 260 -2.98 12.68 -8.87
CA ILE A 260 -4.17 12.20 -8.17
C ILE A 260 -3.82 12.04 -6.70
N TYR A 261 -4.43 12.86 -5.87
CA TYR A 261 -4.21 12.95 -4.43
C TYR A 261 -5.44 12.46 -3.68
N SER A 262 -5.26 11.91 -2.50
CA SER A 262 -6.35 11.52 -1.62
C SER A 262 -6.31 12.31 -0.32
N ALA A 263 -7.48 12.63 0.23
CA ALA A 263 -7.61 13.45 1.42
C ALA A 263 -8.70 12.94 2.36
N GLY A 264 -8.43 13.00 3.66
CA GLY A 264 -9.38 12.63 4.70
C GLY A 264 -9.56 11.12 4.83
N SER A 265 -10.72 10.72 5.33
CA SER A 265 -11.01 9.32 5.69
C SER A 265 -11.00 8.32 4.52
N VAL A 266 -11.01 8.79 3.27
CA VAL A 266 -10.77 7.92 2.11
C VAL A 266 -9.31 7.46 2.03
N ARG A 267 -8.36 8.27 2.53
CA ARG A 267 -6.92 7.95 2.51
C ARG A 267 -6.50 7.04 3.65
N ALA A 268 -7.04 7.29 4.84
CA ALA A 268 -6.81 6.47 6.03
C ALA A 268 -7.94 6.73 7.05
N PRO A 269 -8.23 5.81 7.96
CA PRO A 269 -9.17 6.06 9.04
C PRO A 269 -8.71 7.25 9.90
N MET A 270 -9.53 8.30 9.98
CA MET A 270 -9.25 9.50 10.76
C MET A 270 -10.53 10.24 11.15
N ASP A 271 -10.45 11.07 12.17
CA ASP A 271 -11.53 11.94 12.59
C ASP A 271 -11.64 13.23 11.72
N THR A 272 -12.62 14.07 12.02
CA THR A 272 -12.88 15.29 11.25
C THR A 272 -11.72 16.29 11.36
N VAL A 273 -11.09 16.43 12.52
CA VAL A 273 -9.99 17.38 12.74
C VAL A 273 -8.79 17.01 11.89
N PHE A 274 -8.38 15.74 11.97
CA PHE A 274 -7.30 15.22 11.14
C PHE A 274 -7.65 15.24 9.65
N SER A 275 -8.91 14.98 9.27
CA SER A 275 -9.36 15.05 7.88
C SER A 275 -9.21 16.46 7.29
N VAL A 276 -9.46 17.52 8.08
CA VAL A 276 -9.28 18.92 7.65
C VAL A 276 -7.80 19.23 7.40
N ASP A 277 -6.92 18.81 8.29
CA ASP A 277 -5.47 19.04 8.12
C ASP A 277 -4.90 18.21 6.97
N ASP A 278 -5.38 16.98 6.81
CA ASP A 278 -5.03 16.10 5.70
C ASP A 278 -5.44 16.72 4.35
N ALA A 279 -6.64 17.29 4.27
CA ALA A 279 -7.13 17.99 3.07
C ALA A 279 -6.26 19.19 2.70
N LYS A 280 -5.77 19.96 3.69
CA LYS A 280 -4.82 21.07 3.44
C LYS A 280 -3.52 20.55 2.83
N GLY A 281 -2.98 19.44 3.36
CA GLY A 281 -1.77 18.81 2.84
C GLY A 281 -1.95 18.31 1.40
N ALA A 282 -3.03 17.59 1.12
CA ALA A 282 -3.34 17.10 -0.22
C ALA A 282 -3.53 18.25 -1.23
N THR A 283 -4.22 19.32 -0.82
CA THR A 283 -4.41 20.51 -1.65
C THR A 283 -3.08 21.19 -1.98
N LEU A 284 -2.19 21.32 -0.99
CA LEU A 284 -0.85 21.90 -1.20
C LEU A 284 -0.06 21.08 -2.22
N LYS A 285 -0.13 19.75 -2.16
CA LYS A 285 0.53 18.87 -3.13
C LYS A 285 -0.07 19.01 -4.55
N ALA A 286 -1.39 19.14 -4.65
CA ALA A 286 -2.05 19.39 -5.94
C ALA A 286 -1.59 20.73 -6.54
N ILE A 287 -1.51 21.79 -5.74
CA ILE A 287 -1.00 23.11 -6.18
C ILE A 287 0.45 23.00 -6.65
N GLN A 288 1.32 22.31 -5.89
CA GLN A 288 2.71 22.08 -6.29
C GLN A 288 2.81 21.34 -7.64
N CYS A 289 1.96 20.33 -7.86
CA CYS A 289 1.88 19.61 -9.12
C CYS A 289 1.58 20.57 -10.29
N ILE A 290 0.52 21.35 -10.17
CA ILE A 290 0.08 22.30 -11.19
C ILE A 290 1.16 23.35 -11.47
N GLU A 291 1.78 23.91 -10.42
CA GLU A 291 2.84 24.91 -10.57
C GLU A 291 4.10 24.35 -11.26
N GLN A 292 4.55 23.15 -10.91
CA GLN A 292 5.72 22.57 -11.55
C GLN A 292 5.44 22.28 -13.03
N THR A 293 4.28 21.71 -13.33
CA THR A 293 3.88 21.42 -14.70
C THR A 293 3.76 22.69 -15.54
N SER A 294 3.15 23.76 -15.02
CA SER A 294 3.03 25.04 -15.72
C SER A 294 4.38 25.70 -16.03
N LYS A 295 5.41 25.40 -15.22
CA LYS A 295 6.79 25.85 -15.42
C LYS A 295 7.62 24.92 -16.30
N GLY A 296 7.03 23.86 -16.88
CA GLY A 296 7.73 22.85 -17.66
C GLY A 296 8.76 22.05 -16.84
N ARG A 297 8.48 21.87 -15.53
CA ARG A 297 9.37 21.16 -14.61
C ARG A 297 8.74 19.85 -14.15
N ALA A 298 9.59 18.87 -13.85
CA ALA A 298 9.13 17.59 -13.31
C ALA A 298 8.49 17.78 -11.93
N VAL A 299 7.35 17.13 -11.69
CA VAL A 299 6.65 17.13 -10.40
C VAL A 299 7.50 16.45 -9.31
N HIS A 300 8.24 15.42 -9.68
CA HIS A 300 9.16 14.69 -8.80
C HIS A 300 10.61 14.89 -9.23
N PRO A 301 11.29 15.96 -8.81
CA PRO A 301 12.68 16.21 -9.15
C PRO A 301 13.62 15.22 -8.44
N ARG A 302 14.79 14.95 -9.06
CA ARG A 302 15.85 14.12 -8.47
C ARG A 302 17.19 14.85 -8.56
N SER A 303 17.95 14.85 -7.46
CA SER A 303 19.34 15.35 -7.43
C SER A 303 19.55 16.67 -8.20
N ASN A 304 18.70 17.67 -7.96
CA ASN A 304 18.66 18.96 -8.63
C ASN A 304 18.29 18.89 -10.14
N ASP A 305 18.00 17.72 -10.68
CA ASP A 305 17.50 17.54 -12.03
C ASP A 305 15.97 17.56 -12.04
N MET A 306 15.40 18.55 -12.73
CA MET A 306 13.96 18.76 -12.89
C MET A 306 13.47 18.45 -14.30
N THR A 307 14.32 17.82 -15.12
CA THR A 307 13.99 17.49 -16.51
C THR A 307 13.17 16.21 -16.60
N TYR A 308 12.42 16.08 -17.69
CA TYR A 308 11.72 14.85 -18.06
C TYR A 308 12.65 13.89 -18.81
N PRO A 309 12.23 12.64 -19.04
CA PRO A 309 12.97 11.77 -19.95
C PRO A 309 13.01 12.38 -21.36
N LEU A 310 14.19 12.36 -21.94
CA LEU A 310 14.46 12.79 -23.33
C LEU A 310 14.38 11.57 -24.24
N PHE A 311 13.69 11.71 -25.37
CA PHE A 311 13.53 10.68 -26.39
C PHE A 311 14.23 11.09 -27.69
N ASP A 312 15.21 10.33 -28.16
CA ASP A 312 15.76 10.48 -29.49
C ASP A 312 14.85 9.77 -30.51
N LEU A 313 13.78 10.45 -30.89
CA LEU A 313 12.76 9.89 -31.78
C LEU A 313 13.28 9.52 -33.17
N SER A 314 14.44 10.04 -33.61
CA SER A 314 15.04 9.70 -34.89
C SER A 314 15.36 8.21 -35.03
N ARG A 315 15.58 7.53 -33.89
CA ARG A 315 15.90 6.10 -33.79
C ARG A 315 14.76 5.26 -33.23
N CYS A 316 13.58 5.87 -33.01
CA CYS A 316 12.45 5.17 -32.45
C CYS A 316 11.88 4.13 -33.42
N THR A 317 11.71 2.90 -32.97
CA THR A 317 11.12 1.81 -33.75
C THR A 317 9.61 1.64 -33.49
N GLN A 318 9.00 2.53 -32.70
CA GLN A 318 7.56 2.50 -32.36
C GLN A 318 7.08 1.16 -31.79
N CYS A 319 7.97 0.46 -31.06
CA CYS A 319 7.72 -0.86 -30.49
C CYS A 319 6.81 -0.85 -29.26
N LYS A 320 6.38 0.32 -28.77
CA LYS A 320 5.45 0.57 -27.66
C LYS A 320 5.90 0.08 -26.26
N ARG A 321 7.04 -0.59 -26.11
CA ARG A 321 7.49 -1.12 -24.80
C ARG A 321 7.59 -0.06 -23.73
N CYS A 322 8.06 1.14 -24.04
CA CYS A 322 8.20 2.23 -23.06
C CYS A 322 6.85 2.73 -22.55
N THR A 323 5.80 2.68 -23.36
CA THR A 323 4.44 3.08 -23.01
C THR A 323 3.73 1.96 -22.24
N GLU A 324 3.92 0.70 -22.67
CA GLU A 324 3.31 -0.47 -22.03
C GLU A 324 3.90 -0.74 -20.64
N GLU A 325 5.21 -0.62 -20.46
CA GLU A 325 5.87 -0.89 -19.20
C GLU A 325 5.86 0.30 -18.23
N CYS A 326 5.36 1.48 -18.62
CA CYS A 326 5.32 2.64 -17.73
C CYS A 326 4.33 2.43 -16.58
N PRO A 327 4.76 2.28 -15.31
CA PRO A 327 3.85 1.96 -14.20
C PRO A 327 2.82 3.07 -13.92
N PHE A 328 3.06 4.27 -14.44
CA PHE A 328 2.26 5.47 -14.18
C PHE A 328 1.41 5.90 -15.36
N GLY A 329 1.45 5.15 -16.47
CA GLY A 329 0.79 5.59 -17.71
C GLY A 329 1.25 6.99 -18.15
N ALA A 330 2.52 7.31 -17.90
CA ALA A 330 3.08 8.66 -18.12
C ALA A 330 3.64 8.88 -19.52
N ILE A 331 3.41 7.97 -20.44
CA ILE A 331 3.86 8.06 -21.83
C ILE A 331 2.66 7.79 -22.71
N ASP A 332 2.18 8.81 -23.36
CA ASP A 332 1.13 8.72 -24.37
C ASP A 332 1.73 8.31 -25.72
N GLU A 333 0.90 8.08 -26.73
CA GLU A 333 1.33 7.73 -28.08
C GLU A 333 0.55 8.54 -29.11
N ASP A 334 1.23 8.93 -30.18
CA ASP A 334 0.58 9.43 -31.38
C ASP A 334 -0.10 8.28 -32.17
N GLU A 335 -0.80 8.61 -33.25
CA GLU A 335 -1.46 7.64 -34.13
C GLU A 335 -0.49 6.57 -34.71
N LYS A 336 0.79 6.86 -34.78
CA LYS A 336 1.84 5.97 -35.27
C LYS A 336 2.48 5.12 -34.18
N GLY A 337 2.15 5.37 -32.92
CA GLY A 337 2.75 4.71 -31.78
C GLY A 337 4.08 5.35 -31.33
N THR A 338 4.32 6.61 -31.71
CA THR A 338 5.48 7.37 -31.24
C THR A 338 5.23 7.82 -29.80
N PRO A 339 6.19 7.61 -28.87
CA PRO A 339 5.96 7.93 -27.45
C PRO A 339 5.99 9.43 -27.20
N GLU A 340 5.03 9.92 -26.43
CA GLU A 340 4.92 11.30 -25.93
C GLU A 340 4.90 11.30 -24.40
N PRO A 341 5.99 11.73 -23.73
CA PRO A 341 6.02 11.75 -22.27
C PRO A 341 5.10 12.83 -21.70
N ASN A 342 4.23 12.44 -20.75
CA ASN A 342 3.38 13.35 -20.03
C ASN A 342 4.07 13.75 -18.71
N PRO A 343 4.43 15.03 -18.54
CA PRO A 343 5.16 15.51 -17.38
C PRO A 343 4.37 15.40 -16.07
N GLU A 344 3.06 15.54 -16.11
CA GLU A 344 2.21 15.50 -14.92
C GLU A 344 2.19 14.11 -14.28
N ARG A 345 2.29 13.06 -15.09
CA ARG A 345 2.24 11.68 -14.64
C ARG A 345 3.60 11.05 -14.41
N CYS A 346 4.68 11.66 -14.93
CA CYS A 346 6.02 11.07 -14.91
C CYS A 346 6.71 11.19 -13.56
N ARG A 347 7.00 10.07 -12.91
CA ARG A 347 7.79 9.99 -11.66
C ARG A 347 9.30 9.82 -11.88
N ARG A 348 9.76 9.85 -13.12
CA ARG A 348 11.19 9.81 -13.46
C ARG A 348 11.93 8.56 -12.96
N CYS A 349 11.22 7.43 -12.85
CA CYS A 349 11.78 6.16 -12.37
C CYS A 349 12.81 5.55 -13.32
N GLY A 350 12.72 5.83 -14.62
CA GLY A 350 13.61 5.27 -15.64
C GLY A 350 13.19 3.90 -16.18
N VAL A 351 12.03 3.34 -15.79
CA VAL A 351 11.54 2.05 -16.30
C VAL A 351 11.45 2.05 -17.82
N CYS A 352 10.99 3.14 -18.43
CA CYS A 352 10.95 3.31 -19.89
C CYS A 352 12.34 3.23 -20.55
N MET A 353 13.39 3.72 -19.87
CA MET A 353 14.78 3.62 -20.34
C MET A 353 15.24 2.16 -20.36
N GLY A 354 14.94 1.39 -19.29
CA GLY A 354 15.23 -0.04 -19.24
C GLY A 354 14.44 -0.86 -20.25
N ALA A 355 13.20 -0.46 -20.54
CA ALA A 355 12.33 -1.12 -21.52
C ALA A 355 12.76 -0.91 -22.97
N CYS A 356 13.49 0.18 -23.26
CA CYS A 356 13.80 0.58 -24.64
C CYS A 356 14.92 -0.28 -25.26
N PRO A 357 14.64 -1.12 -26.27
CA PRO A 357 15.66 -1.99 -26.87
C PRO A 357 16.70 -1.22 -27.67
N VAL A 358 16.34 -0.05 -28.20
CA VAL A 358 17.23 0.80 -28.99
C VAL A 358 17.89 1.94 -28.20
N ARG A 359 17.63 2.01 -26.88
CA ARG A 359 18.29 2.90 -25.91
C ARG A 359 18.20 4.40 -26.25
N ILE A 360 17.05 4.83 -26.77
CA ILE A 360 16.81 6.23 -27.15
C ILE A 360 16.31 7.11 -26.01
N ILE A 361 16.06 6.54 -24.83
CA ILE A 361 15.50 7.26 -23.69
C ILE A 361 16.60 7.54 -22.69
N SER A 362 16.74 8.79 -22.28
CA SER A 362 17.75 9.25 -21.33
C SER A 362 17.20 10.32 -20.40
N PHE A 363 17.89 10.54 -19.29
CA PHE A 363 17.70 11.68 -18.41
C PHE A 363 18.99 12.50 -18.35
N LYS A 364 18.92 13.76 -17.97
CA LYS A 364 20.06 14.68 -17.99
C LYS A 364 21.33 14.13 -17.36
N ASN A 365 21.24 13.54 -16.18
CA ASN A 365 22.38 12.99 -15.44
C ASN A 365 22.30 11.46 -15.26
N TYR A 366 21.47 10.80 -16.08
CA TYR A 366 21.27 9.36 -16.01
C TYR A 366 20.83 8.83 -17.38
N SER A 367 21.76 8.23 -18.09
CA SER A 367 21.52 7.69 -19.42
C SER A 367 22.11 6.29 -19.59
N PRO A 368 21.65 5.52 -20.60
CA PRO A 368 22.25 4.23 -20.91
C PRO A 368 23.76 4.30 -21.11
N ASP A 369 24.26 5.35 -21.75
CA ASP A 369 25.69 5.53 -22.05
C ASP A 369 26.51 5.91 -20.80
N ILE A 370 25.92 6.68 -19.87
CA ILE A 370 26.58 7.01 -18.59
C ILE A 370 26.80 5.73 -17.78
N VAL A 371 25.76 4.92 -17.60
CA VAL A 371 25.88 3.66 -16.86
C VAL A 371 26.80 2.67 -17.55
N ALA A 372 26.73 2.54 -18.89
CA ALA A 372 27.66 1.73 -19.65
C ALA A 372 29.12 2.20 -19.47
N SER A 373 29.36 3.51 -19.41
CA SER A 373 30.70 4.07 -19.14
C SER A 373 31.17 3.76 -17.73
N MET A 374 30.28 3.81 -16.71
CA MET A 374 30.59 3.39 -15.35
C MET A 374 31.01 1.91 -15.32
N ILE A 375 30.27 1.02 -15.98
CA ILE A 375 30.63 -0.41 -16.09
C ILE A 375 31.98 -0.57 -16.75
N LYS A 376 32.23 0.11 -17.87
CA LYS A 376 33.50 0.05 -18.59
C LYS A 376 34.70 0.56 -17.81
N SER A 377 34.49 1.48 -16.87
CA SER A 377 35.56 2.04 -16.04
C SER A 377 35.93 1.15 -14.85
N LEU A 378 35.16 0.10 -14.56
CA LEU A 378 35.47 -0.79 -13.44
C LEU A 378 36.79 -1.53 -13.72
N TYR A 379 37.68 -1.51 -12.73
CA TYR A 379 38.89 -2.31 -12.76
C TYR A 379 38.54 -3.77 -12.49
N ILE A 380 39.02 -4.68 -13.33
CA ILE A 380 38.86 -6.12 -13.19
C ILE A 380 40.25 -6.69 -12.94
N PRO A 381 40.51 -7.35 -11.79
CA PRO A 381 41.80 -7.95 -11.47
C PRO A 381 42.15 -9.06 -12.46
N GLU A 382 43.41 -9.25 -12.76
CA GLU A 382 43.92 -10.37 -13.57
C GLU A 382 43.80 -11.69 -12.80
N GLU A 383 43.77 -12.83 -13.50
CA GLU A 383 43.51 -14.16 -12.91
C GLU A 383 44.55 -14.65 -11.87
N GLU A 384 45.76 -14.08 -11.88
CA GLU A 384 46.89 -14.55 -11.06
C GLU A 384 46.84 -14.15 -9.57
N GLU A 385 45.89 -13.34 -9.15
CA GLU A 385 45.76 -12.93 -7.77
C GLU A 385 44.68 -13.78 -7.06
N ASP A 386 45.07 -14.57 -6.10
CA ASP A 386 44.17 -15.36 -5.24
C ASP A 386 43.08 -14.46 -4.65
N ASP A 387 41.82 -14.85 -4.80
CA ASP A 387 40.62 -14.21 -4.20
C ASP A 387 40.12 -12.92 -4.89
N ASN A 388 40.55 -12.60 -6.12
CA ASN A 388 40.23 -11.38 -6.84
C ASN A 388 38.99 -11.48 -7.76
N TYR A 389 37.85 -11.81 -7.18
CA TYR A 389 36.58 -11.74 -7.89
C TYR A 389 36.07 -10.29 -7.98
N ARG A 390 35.41 -9.94 -9.08
CA ARG A 390 34.76 -8.64 -9.25
C ARG A 390 33.27 -8.82 -9.43
N ILE A 391 32.50 -8.31 -8.46
CA ILE A 391 31.06 -8.37 -8.43
C ILE A 391 30.50 -6.96 -8.62
N LEU A 392 29.62 -6.81 -9.61
CA LEU A 392 28.88 -5.58 -9.84
C LEU A 392 27.56 -5.63 -9.08
N VAL A 393 27.30 -4.64 -8.25
CA VAL A 393 26.03 -4.48 -7.54
C VAL A 393 25.26 -3.31 -8.14
N PHE A 394 24.08 -3.56 -8.67
CA PHE A 394 23.13 -2.51 -8.99
C PHE A 394 22.17 -2.33 -7.81
N ALA A 395 22.22 -1.18 -7.18
CA ALA A 395 21.39 -0.84 -6.02
C ALA A 395 20.39 0.26 -6.36
N CYS A 396 19.09 0.03 -6.09
CA CYS A 396 18.10 1.08 -6.31
C CYS A 396 18.31 2.24 -5.34
N GLU A 397 18.12 3.48 -5.83
CA GLU A 397 18.31 4.71 -5.05
C GLU A 397 17.28 4.88 -3.91
N ASN A 398 16.18 4.10 -3.91
CA ASN A 398 15.10 4.31 -2.95
C ASN A 398 15.29 3.55 -1.64
N ASP A 399 15.74 2.30 -1.69
CA ASP A 399 15.91 1.43 -0.51
C ASP A 399 17.32 0.85 -0.40
N ALA A 400 17.78 0.17 -1.45
CA ALA A 400 19.02 -0.59 -1.37
C ALA A 400 20.26 0.31 -1.23
N TYR A 401 20.36 1.40 -1.99
CA TYR A 401 21.50 2.30 -1.89
C TYR A 401 21.55 3.04 -0.55
N PRO A 402 20.44 3.59 -0.01
CA PRO A 402 20.40 4.09 1.36
C PRO A 402 20.77 3.07 2.43
N ALA A 403 20.47 1.78 2.22
CA ALA A 403 20.90 0.74 3.16
C ALA A 403 22.44 0.60 3.23
N PHE A 404 23.15 0.78 2.10
CA PHE A 404 24.61 0.87 2.09
C PHE A 404 25.13 2.08 2.87
N ASP A 405 24.46 3.24 2.74
CA ASP A 405 24.84 4.45 3.47
C ASP A 405 24.70 4.26 5.00
N VAL A 406 23.57 3.67 5.43
CA VAL A 406 23.34 3.37 6.86
C VAL A 406 24.37 2.36 7.38
N LEU A 407 24.70 1.35 6.59
CA LEU A 407 25.73 0.38 6.94
C LEU A 407 27.09 1.07 7.12
N GLY A 408 27.45 1.99 6.23
CA GLY A 408 28.67 2.79 6.32
C GLY A 408 28.70 3.68 7.56
N ILE A 409 27.57 4.35 7.90
CA ILE A 409 27.44 5.15 9.14
C ILE A 409 27.68 4.28 10.38
N ASN A 410 27.19 3.03 10.38
CA ASN A 410 27.39 2.08 11.46
C ASN A 410 28.76 1.37 11.42
N LYS A 411 29.66 1.78 10.49
CA LYS A 411 31.02 1.25 10.34
C LYS A 411 31.06 -0.28 10.15
N MET A 412 30.06 -0.83 9.48
CA MET A 412 30.03 -2.24 9.13
C MET A 412 30.82 -2.49 7.84
N ASN A 413 31.57 -3.57 7.80
CA ASN A 413 32.40 -3.90 6.66
C ASN A 413 31.64 -4.75 5.61
N LEU A 414 31.98 -4.52 4.36
CA LEU A 414 31.53 -5.32 3.22
C LEU A 414 32.74 -5.91 2.49
N SER A 415 32.49 -6.96 1.71
CA SER A 415 33.50 -7.55 0.84
C SER A 415 34.13 -6.52 -0.09
N SER A 416 35.46 -6.52 -0.20
CA SER A 416 36.21 -5.66 -1.12
C SER A 416 35.97 -6.00 -2.60
N ASN A 417 35.35 -7.13 -2.88
CA ASN A 417 35.13 -7.64 -4.23
C ASN A 417 33.97 -6.94 -4.95
N ILE A 418 33.10 -6.23 -4.21
CA ILE A 418 31.93 -5.55 -4.80
C ILE A 418 32.24 -4.15 -5.33
N ARG A 419 31.51 -3.76 -6.36
CA ARG A 419 31.43 -2.38 -6.88
C ARG A 419 29.97 -2.02 -7.05
N VAL A 420 29.52 -0.96 -6.40
CA VAL A 420 28.12 -0.54 -6.36
C VAL A 420 27.88 0.56 -7.37
N ILE A 421 26.92 0.37 -8.27
CA ILE A 421 26.39 1.39 -9.16
C ILE A 421 24.95 1.68 -8.74
N PRO A 422 24.65 2.91 -8.25
CA PRO A 422 23.28 3.29 -7.95
C PRO A 422 22.47 3.42 -9.23
N VAL A 423 21.24 2.90 -9.18
CA VAL A 423 20.26 3.04 -10.27
C VAL A 423 18.96 3.61 -9.70
N ARG A 424 18.28 4.45 -10.49
CA ARG A 424 17.01 5.06 -10.05
C ARG A 424 15.99 4.02 -9.59
N CYS A 425 15.93 2.91 -10.31
CA CYS A 425 15.05 1.78 -10.03
C CYS A 425 15.63 0.55 -10.74
N LEU A 426 15.48 -0.65 -10.22
CA LEU A 426 15.91 -1.86 -10.93
C LEU A 426 15.23 -1.98 -12.29
N GLY A 427 13.96 -1.55 -12.41
CA GLY A 427 13.26 -1.48 -13.70
C GLY A 427 13.88 -0.54 -14.72
N SER A 428 14.82 0.33 -14.35
CA SER A 428 15.56 1.18 -15.28
C SER A 428 16.76 0.49 -15.93
N ILE A 429 17.15 -0.68 -15.45
CA ILE A 429 18.28 -1.44 -15.97
C ILE A 429 17.91 -2.01 -17.34
N ASN A 430 18.81 -1.79 -18.31
CA ASN A 430 18.70 -2.38 -19.63
C ASN A 430 19.47 -3.69 -19.70
N ASN A 431 18.91 -4.72 -20.33
CA ASN A 431 19.54 -6.05 -20.42
C ASN A 431 20.94 -6.03 -21.05
N VAL A 432 21.22 -5.03 -21.90
CA VAL A 432 22.54 -4.85 -22.50
C VAL A 432 23.63 -4.60 -21.45
N TRP A 433 23.30 -3.97 -20.32
CA TRP A 433 24.29 -3.71 -19.27
C TRP A 433 24.77 -4.99 -18.59
N TYR A 434 23.91 -6.00 -18.49
CA TYR A 434 24.31 -7.30 -17.98
C TYR A 434 25.29 -7.98 -18.93
N ALA A 435 24.96 -7.99 -20.23
CA ALA A 435 25.84 -8.56 -21.25
C ALA A 435 27.18 -7.82 -21.34
N ASP A 436 27.16 -6.49 -21.31
CA ASP A 436 28.37 -5.66 -21.34
C ASP A 436 29.27 -5.92 -20.10
N ALA A 437 28.67 -6.06 -18.92
CA ALA A 437 29.41 -6.33 -17.69
C ALA A 437 30.06 -7.72 -17.69
N LEU A 438 29.30 -8.75 -18.06
CA LEU A 438 29.80 -10.14 -18.08
C LEU A 438 30.83 -10.36 -19.19
N SER A 439 30.60 -9.81 -20.40
CA SER A 439 31.56 -9.93 -21.49
C SER A 439 32.87 -9.17 -21.24
N LYS A 440 32.86 -8.21 -20.32
CA LYS A 440 34.07 -7.53 -19.83
C LYS A 440 34.87 -8.37 -18.83
N GLY A 441 34.31 -9.44 -18.29
CA GLY A 441 34.96 -10.31 -17.30
C GLY A 441 34.56 -10.02 -15.85
N ILE A 442 33.44 -9.31 -15.60
CA ILE A 442 32.84 -9.22 -14.27
C ILE A 442 32.31 -10.59 -13.89
N ASP A 443 32.67 -11.08 -12.70
CA ASP A 443 32.43 -12.46 -12.26
C ASP A 443 30.96 -12.70 -11.87
N GLY A 444 30.27 -11.67 -11.33
CA GLY A 444 28.88 -11.77 -10.94
C GLY A 444 28.17 -10.43 -10.84
N ILE A 445 26.84 -10.45 -10.95
CA ILE A 445 25.99 -9.27 -10.88
C ILE A 445 24.91 -9.49 -9.83
N LEU A 446 24.88 -8.62 -8.81
CA LEU A 446 23.88 -8.63 -7.76
C LEU A 446 22.93 -7.43 -7.94
N LEU A 447 21.64 -7.70 -8.02
CA LEU A 447 20.58 -6.71 -8.15
C LEU A 447 19.89 -6.55 -6.81
N LEU A 448 20.01 -5.38 -6.20
CA LEU A 448 19.37 -5.06 -4.92
C LEU A 448 18.28 -4.01 -5.15
N GLY A 449 17.04 -4.38 -4.90
CA GLY A 449 15.89 -3.52 -5.14
C GLY A 449 14.82 -3.58 -4.09
N CYS A 450 13.92 -2.61 -4.12
CA CYS A 450 12.81 -2.52 -3.20
C CYS A 450 11.95 -3.79 -3.25
N LYS A 451 11.34 -4.14 -2.13
CA LYS A 451 10.31 -5.19 -2.05
C LYS A 451 9.12 -4.84 -2.94
N TYR A 452 8.48 -5.83 -3.50
CA TYR A 452 7.26 -5.72 -4.28
C TYR A 452 6.24 -6.79 -3.82
N GLY A 453 5.00 -6.67 -4.26
CA GLY A 453 3.88 -7.45 -3.76
C GLY A 453 2.94 -6.58 -2.91
N ASP A 454 2.12 -7.18 -2.05
CA ASP A 454 1.10 -6.46 -1.27
C ASP A 454 1.70 -5.50 -0.24
N ASP A 455 2.79 -5.90 0.42
CA ASP A 455 3.54 -5.09 1.39
C ASP A 455 4.73 -4.36 0.76
N TYR A 456 4.57 -3.94 -0.50
CA TYR A 456 5.67 -3.35 -1.24
C TYR A 456 6.18 -2.04 -0.63
N GLN A 457 7.49 -1.83 -0.78
CA GLN A 457 8.19 -0.59 -0.42
C GLN A 457 8.65 0.21 -1.65
N CYS A 458 8.42 -0.32 -2.84
CA CYS A 458 8.85 0.31 -4.08
C CYS A 458 8.08 1.60 -4.36
N HIS A 459 8.77 2.75 -4.35
CA HIS A 459 8.20 4.06 -4.68
C HIS A 459 7.63 4.14 -6.11
N PHE A 460 8.10 3.25 -6.98
CA PHE A 460 7.72 3.19 -8.38
C PHE A 460 6.87 1.96 -8.70
N THR A 461 6.17 1.45 -7.72
CA THR A 461 5.17 0.40 -7.83
C THR A 461 5.72 -0.92 -8.35
N LYS A 462 5.92 -1.06 -9.67
CA LYS A 462 6.32 -2.30 -10.35
C LYS A 462 7.80 -2.35 -10.75
N GLY A 463 8.64 -1.41 -10.32
CA GLY A 463 10.00 -1.32 -10.82
C GLY A 463 10.85 -2.56 -10.59
N SER A 464 10.92 -3.06 -9.35
CA SER A 464 11.66 -4.30 -9.01
C SER A 464 10.99 -5.54 -9.59
N GLU A 465 9.67 -5.58 -9.64
CA GLU A 465 8.90 -6.66 -10.25
C GLU A 465 9.19 -6.76 -11.76
N LEU A 466 9.15 -5.63 -12.49
CA LEU A 466 9.50 -5.59 -13.91
C LEU A 466 10.94 -6.03 -14.18
N ALA A 467 11.87 -5.69 -13.28
CA ALA A 467 13.25 -6.20 -13.37
C ALA A 467 13.27 -7.73 -13.25
N SER A 468 12.51 -8.30 -12.31
CA SER A 468 12.39 -9.75 -12.14
C SER A 468 11.84 -10.43 -13.40
N TYR A 469 10.79 -9.90 -14.00
CA TYR A 469 10.26 -10.44 -15.26
C TYR A 469 11.29 -10.40 -16.41
N ARG A 470 12.07 -9.32 -16.50
CA ARG A 470 13.12 -9.21 -17.52
C ARG A 470 14.28 -10.20 -17.29
N MET A 471 14.52 -10.61 -16.03
CA MET A 471 15.50 -11.64 -15.69
C MET A 471 15.18 -12.99 -16.35
N VAL A 472 13.92 -13.35 -16.55
CA VAL A 472 13.53 -14.59 -17.25
C VAL A 472 14.10 -14.60 -18.68
N ASN A 473 14.03 -13.47 -19.37
CA ASN A 473 14.57 -13.33 -20.74
C ASN A 473 16.10 -13.28 -20.77
N LEU A 474 16.75 -13.03 -19.63
CA LEU A 474 18.20 -12.97 -19.52
C LEU A 474 18.86 -14.35 -19.57
N LYS A 475 18.14 -15.40 -19.18
CA LYS A 475 18.61 -16.79 -19.27
C LYS A 475 19.07 -17.16 -20.68
N GLU A 476 18.34 -16.74 -21.70
CA GLU A 476 18.77 -16.94 -23.10
C GLU A 476 20.09 -16.23 -23.43
N THR A 477 20.29 -15.03 -22.85
CA THR A 477 21.53 -14.26 -23.07
C THR A 477 22.72 -14.94 -22.41
N LEU A 478 22.55 -15.44 -21.17
CA LEU A 478 23.60 -16.21 -20.46
C LEU A 478 23.94 -17.49 -21.18
N THR A 479 22.94 -18.21 -21.68
CA THR A 479 23.15 -19.43 -22.49
C THR A 479 23.97 -19.12 -23.75
N ARG A 480 23.72 -17.99 -24.41
CA ARG A 480 24.53 -17.55 -25.58
C ARG A 480 25.96 -17.18 -25.21
N LEU A 481 26.18 -16.67 -24.02
CA LEU A 481 27.50 -16.34 -23.47
C LEU A 481 28.20 -17.56 -22.83
N VAL A 482 27.53 -18.70 -22.77
CA VAL A 482 28.04 -19.92 -22.11
C VAL A 482 28.43 -19.64 -20.65
N LEU A 483 27.58 -18.88 -19.94
CA LEU A 483 27.75 -18.50 -18.55
C LEU A 483 26.62 -19.09 -17.69
N GLU A 484 26.92 -19.35 -16.42
CA GLU A 484 26.01 -19.89 -15.43
C GLU A 484 24.95 -18.84 -15.03
N GLU A 485 23.72 -19.29 -14.83
CA GLU A 485 22.60 -18.42 -14.43
C GLU A 485 22.82 -17.79 -13.04
N GLU A 486 23.47 -18.49 -12.16
CA GLU A 486 23.76 -18.10 -10.78
C GLU A 486 24.70 -16.89 -10.69
N ARG A 487 25.38 -16.51 -11.79
CA ARG A 487 26.19 -15.28 -11.85
C ARG A 487 25.35 -14.00 -11.76
N ILE A 488 24.04 -14.08 -11.92
CA ILE A 488 23.14 -12.94 -11.74
C ILE A 488 22.06 -13.31 -10.74
N LYS A 489 21.95 -12.53 -9.67
CA LYS A 489 20.95 -12.73 -8.62
C LYS A 489 20.22 -11.41 -8.32
N GLN A 490 18.90 -11.47 -8.20
CA GLN A 490 18.09 -10.37 -7.69
C GLN A 490 17.61 -10.66 -6.28
N ILE A 491 17.78 -9.69 -5.39
CA ILE A 491 17.32 -9.78 -3.99
C ILE A 491 16.50 -8.54 -3.67
N GLN A 492 15.38 -8.75 -2.99
CA GLN A 492 14.53 -7.69 -2.47
C GLN A 492 15.05 -7.25 -1.10
N LEU A 493 15.23 -5.95 -0.92
CA LEU A 493 15.80 -5.36 0.28
C LEU A 493 15.03 -4.09 0.65
N GLU A 494 14.62 -3.99 1.90
CA GLU A 494 14.17 -2.73 2.49
C GLU A 494 15.36 -1.93 3.05
N PHE A 495 15.21 -0.63 3.15
CA PHE A 495 16.15 0.23 3.85
C PHE A 495 16.46 -0.26 5.28
N SER A 496 15.46 -0.76 6.01
CA SER A 496 15.59 -1.31 7.37
C SER A 496 16.40 -2.61 7.43
N ASP A 497 16.55 -3.32 6.31
CA ASP A 497 17.29 -4.58 6.24
C ASP A 497 18.83 -4.39 6.13
N TYR A 498 19.35 -3.16 6.36
CA TYR A 498 20.79 -2.86 6.24
C TYR A 498 21.69 -3.84 7.03
N MET A 499 21.21 -4.33 8.18
CA MET A 499 21.93 -5.32 8.98
C MET A 499 22.18 -6.65 8.28
N LYS A 500 21.30 -7.02 7.34
CA LYS A 500 21.40 -8.29 6.56
C LYS A 500 22.31 -8.14 5.33
N LEU A 501 22.64 -6.91 4.95
CA LEU A 501 23.38 -6.64 3.72
C LEU A 501 24.76 -7.30 3.67
N PRO A 502 25.58 -7.35 4.76
CA PRO A 502 26.84 -8.08 4.76
C PRO A 502 26.69 -9.56 4.47
N GLU A 503 25.72 -10.23 5.09
CA GLU A 503 25.43 -11.65 4.87
C GLU A 503 24.99 -11.90 3.43
N ILE A 504 24.07 -11.10 2.91
CA ILE A 504 23.59 -11.19 1.52
C ILE A 504 24.73 -11.07 0.52
N VAL A 505 25.63 -10.12 0.75
CA VAL A 505 26.79 -9.90 -0.13
C VAL A 505 27.77 -11.05 -0.04
N GLU A 506 28.08 -11.53 1.17
CA GLU A 506 29.03 -12.62 1.39
C GLU A 506 28.51 -13.94 0.81
N ASP A 507 27.23 -14.25 0.97
CA ASP A 507 26.59 -15.43 0.37
C ASP A 507 26.70 -15.41 -1.15
N PHE A 508 26.51 -14.24 -1.76
CA PHE A 508 26.67 -14.12 -3.21
C PHE A 508 28.13 -14.21 -3.65
N VAL A 509 29.07 -13.62 -2.89
CA VAL A 509 30.51 -13.76 -3.13
C VAL A 509 30.91 -15.25 -3.10
N ASN A 510 30.44 -16.00 -2.09
CA ASN A 510 30.72 -17.41 -1.95
C ASN A 510 30.12 -18.24 -3.11
N THR A 511 28.92 -17.87 -3.58
CA THR A 511 28.32 -18.47 -4.77
C THR A 511 29.23 -18.27 -6.00
N ILE A 512 29.69 -17.06 -6.23
CA ILE A 512 30.58 -16.75 -7.36
C ILE A 512 31.92 -17.48 -7.24
N LYS A 513 32.51 -17.56 -6.03
CA LYS A 513 33.72 -18.32 -5.78
C LYS A 513 33.56 -19.81 -6.13
N SER A 514 32.41 -20.41 -5.83
CA SER A 514 32.12 -21.80 -6.15
C SER A 514 31.99 -22.08 -7.66
N LEU A 515 31.53 -21.06 -8.43
CA LEU A 515 31.44 -21.15 -9.89
C LEU A 515 32.79 -20.93 -10.59
N GLY A 516 33.74 -20.31 -9.90
CA GLY A 516 35.02 -19.91 -10.47
C GLY A 516 34.98 -18.60 -11.23
N PRO A 517 36.13 -18.09 -11.71
CA PRO A 517 36.23 -16.82 -12.42
C PRO A 517 35.45 -16.82 -13.73
N ASN A 518 35.06 -15.62 -14.17
CA ASN A 518 34.38 -15.45 -15.45
C ASN A 518 35.33 -15.81 -16.60
N PRO A 519 34.95 -16.68 -17.55
CA PRO A 519 35.80 -17.10 -18.67
C PRO A 519 36.26 -15.94 -19.59
N TYR A 520 35.55 -14.78 -19.56
CA TYR A 520 35.92 -13.59 -20.32
C TYR A 520 36.91 -12.66 -19.62
N LYS A 521 37.40 -13.05 -18.43
CA LYS A 521 38.40 -12.29 -17.69
C LYS A 521 39.76 -12.32 -18.43
N GLY A 522 40.32 -11.13 -18.70
CA GLY A 522 41.60 -11.03 -19.42
C GLY A 522 41.52 -10.96 -20.96
N PHE A 523 40.30 -10.86 -21.52
CA PHE A 523 40.09 -10.64 -22.96
C PHE A 523 39.72 -9.21 -23.30
#